data_12eed34cfdf807817d4b4bf921d45961
#
_entry.id   12eed34cfdf807817d4b4bf921d45961
#
_cell.length_a   1.000
_cell.length_b   1.000
_cell.length_c   1.000
_cell.angle_alpha   90.00
_cell.angle_beta   90.00
_cell.angle_gamma   90.00
#
_symmetry.space_group_name_H-M   'P 1'
#
loop_
_entity.id
_entity.type
_entity.pdbx_description
1 polymer ?
#
loop_
_entity_poly.entity_id
_entity_poly.type
_entity_poly.pdbx_seq_one_letter_code
_entity_poly.pdbx_strand_id
1 'polypeptide(L)'
;MEVIKSKNSLKLNQAKLAIIDIGSNSIRMLIYEDFSSSRVPFFNEKAVCELGKNLDKSKKLHRSGTEYALKVLKRFSEILNVSKITNLKIIATAVLREATDTKPFINEVEKLFKTKINILSGEEEAECSAEGVKTVSYTHLRAHETRRY
;
A
#
# COMPACT_ATOMS: atom_id res chain seq x y z
N MET A 1 25.73 16.53 21.66
CA MET A 1 24.30 16.38 21.93
C MET A 1 23.42 16.27 20.67
N GLU A 2 23.75 16.91 19.57
CA GLU A 2 22.97 16.82 18.30
C GLU A 2 23.05 15.47 17.60
N VAL A 3 24.15 14.77 17.66
CA VAL A 3 24.36 13.45 16.98
C VAL A 3 23.47 12.35 17.57
N ILE A 4 23.15 12.42 18.87
CA ILE A 4 22.32 11.42 19.56
C ILE A 4 20.84 11.65 19.22
N LYS A 5 20.41 12.90 19.06
CA LYS A 5 19.04 13.23 18.63
C LYS A 5 18.76 12.79 17.18
N SER A 6 19.72 12.92 16.30
CA SER A 6 19.59 12.52 14.89
C SER A 6 19.47 10.99 14.73
N LYS A 7 20.25 10.21 15.48
CA LYS A 7 20.18 8.74 15.45
C LYS A 7 18.88 8.18 16.04
N ASN A 8 18.34 8.83 17.07
CA ASN A 8 17.06 8.43 17.66
C ASN A 8 15.87 8.80 16.78
N SER A 9 15.89 9.94 16.09
CA SER A 9 14.84 10.32 15.15
C SER A 9 14.82 9.41 13.90
N LEU A 10 15.98 8.98 13.42
CA LEU A 10 16.11 8.01 12.33
C LEU A 10 15.59 6.61 12.73
N LYS A 11 15.88 6.15 13.95
CA LYS A 11 15.34 4.88 14.47
C LYS A 11 13.84 4.93 14.70
N LEU A 12 13.29 6.04 15.18
CA LEU A 12 11.86 6.25 15.36
C LEU A 12 11.11 6.26 14.01
N ASN A 13 11.71 6.85 12.97
CA ASN A 13 11.10 6.87 11.64
C ASN A 13 11.16 5.50 10.93
N GLN A 14 12.11 4.64 11.27
CA GLN A 14 12.17 3.27 10.76
C GLN A 14 11.13 2.33 11.41
N ALA A 15 10.63 2.67 12.58
CA ALA A 15 9.58 1.90 13.26
C ALA A 15 8.19 2.13 12.65
N LYS A 16 7.97 3.27 11.98
CA LYS A 16 6.69 3.56 11.32
C LYS A 16 6.54 2.73 10.05
N LEU A 17 5.39 2.10 9.90
CA LEU A 17 5.03 1.31 8.72
C LEU A 17 3.83 1.94 8.04
N ALA A 18 3.98 2.27 6.77
CA ALA A 18 2.87 2.64 5.89
C ALA A 18 2.47 1.46 5.01
N ILE A 19 1.16 1.26 4.86
CA ILE A 19 0.58 0.26 3.96
C ILE A 19 -0.38 0.98 3.04
N ILE A 20 -0.21 0.82 1.74
CA ILE A 20 -1.16 1.25 0.72
C ILE A 20 -1.84 0.02 0.14
N ASP A 21 -3.16 -0.01 0.20
CA ASP A 21 -4.01 -1.06 -0.36
C ASP A 21 -4.74 -0.51 -1.59
N ILE A 22 -4.48 -1.11 -2.75
CA ILE A 22 -5.08 -0.75 -4.04
C ILE A 22 -6.15 -1.79 -4.38
N GLY A 23 -7.41 -1.43 -4.12
CA GLY A 23 -8.55 -2.28 -4.41
C GLY A 23 -9.32 -1.85 -5.66
N SER A 24 -10.33 -2.64 -6.04
CA SER A 24 -11.19 -2.37 -7.18
C SER A 24 -12.05 -1.12 -6.98
N ASN A 25 -12.55 -0.89 -5.78
CA ASN A 25 -13.41 0.24 -5.46
C ASN A 25 -12.65 1.42 -4.85
N SER A 26 -11.67 1.15 -4.00
CA SER A 26 -11.01 2.18 -3.21
C SER A 26 -9.52 1.92 -3.03
N ILE A 27 -8.79 2.99 -2.78
CA ILE A 27 -7.40 2.96 -2.34
C ILE A 27 -7.36 3.45 -0.89
N ARG A 28 -6.60 2.78 -0.05
CA ARG A 28 -6.46 3.11 1.36
C ARG A 28 -5.00 3.22 1.74
N MET A 29 -4.66 4.19 2.57
CA MET A 29 -3.36 4.27 3.24
C MET A 29 -3.54 4.16 4.74
N LEU A 30 -2.80 3.25 5.35
CA LEU A 30 -2.71 3.04 6.80
C LEU A 30 -1.27 3.33 7.24
N ILE A 31 -1.09 4.05 8.34
CA ILE A 31 0.22 4.27 8.93
C ILE A 31 0.18 3.83 10.39
N TYR A 32 1.12 2.98 10.76
CA TYR A 32 1.33 2.48 12.12
C TYR A 32 2.57 3.12 12.70
N GLU A 33 2.51 3.55 13.95
CA GLU A 33 3.65 4.18 14.64
C GLU A 33 4.71 3.15 15.04
N ASP A 34 4.27 2.05 15.63
CA ASP A 34 5.08 0.88 15.92
C ASP A 34 4.21 -0.36 15.72
N PHE A 35 4.41 -1.05 14.61
CA PHE A 35 3.62 -2.21 14.26
C PHE A 35 3.84 -3.42 15.18
N SER A 36 4.96 -3.45 15.90
CA SER A 36 5.26 -4.50 16.87
C SER A 36 4.46 -4.36 18.17
N SER A 37 4.16 -3.13 18.57
CA SER A 37 3.47 -2.82 19.82
C SER A 37 1.98 -2.50 19.66
N SER A 38 1.57 -1.96 18.51
CA SER A 38 0.18 -1.57 18.25
C SER A 38 -0.26 -1.92 16.84
N ARG A 39 -1.38 -2.62 16.73
CA ARG A 39 -2.03 -2.94 15.45
C ARG A 39 -3.08 -1.91 15.05
N VAL A 40 -3.18 -0.79 15.79
CA VAL A 40 -4.09 0.30 15.46
C VAL A 40 -3.34 1.37 14.68
N PRO A 41 -3.76 1.68 13.45
CA PRO A 41 -3.12 2.74 12.69
C PRO A 41 -3.44 4.11 13.32
N PHE A 42 -2.45 4.99 13.38
CA PHE A 42 -2.69 6.37 13.77
C PHE A 42 -3.13 7.24 12.59
N PHE A 43 -2.96 6.76 11.37
CA PHE A 43 -3.46 7.39 10.15
C PHE A 43 -4.20 6.35 9.31
N ASN A 44 -5.40 6.71 8.85
CA ASN A 44 -6.24 5.84 8.01
C ASN A 44 -7.04 6.74 7.05
N GLU A 45 -6.66 6.72 5.78
CA GLU A 45 -7.37 7.45 4.74
C GLU A 45 -7.78 6.52 3.62
N LYS A 46 -9.03 6.62 3.21
CA LYS A 46 -9.63 5.85 2.13
C LYS A 46 -10.18 6.79 1.07
N ALA A 47 -9.87 6.53 -0.19
CA ALA A 47 -10.42 7.24 -1.33
C ALA A 47 -11.13 6.26 -2.27
N VAL A 48 -12.36 6.57 -2.63
CA VAL A 48 -13.14 5.77 -3.59
C VAL A 48 -12.74 6.20 -5.01
N CYS A 49 -12.02 5.33 -5.71
CA CYS A 49 -11.47 5.60 -7.04
C CYS A 49 -12.18 4.83 -8.15
N GLU A 50 -12.83 3.70 -7.82
CA GLU A 50 -13.55 2.86 -8.76
C GLU A 50 -12.67 2.34 -9.92
N LEU A 51 -11.41 1.94 -9.61
CA LEU A 51 -10.48 1.40 -10.61
C LEU A 51 -11.04 0.21 -11.38
N GLY A 52 -11.80 -0.63 -10.70
CA GLY A 52 -12.40 -1.85 -11.26
C GLY A 52 -13.81 -1.67 -11.82
N LYS A 53 -14.28 -0.44 -12.00
CA LYS A 53 -15.62 -0.21 -12.57
C LYS A 53 -15.71 -0.81 -13.98
N ASN A 54 -16.70 -1.68 -14.20
CA ASN A 54 -16.94 -2.43 -15.44
C ASN A 54 -15.76 -3.38 -15.84
N LEU A 55 -14.88 -3.75 -14.92
CA LEU A 55 -13.74 -4.61 -15.20
C LEU A 55 -14.14 -5.99 -15.74
N ASP A 56 -15.23 -6.56 -15.25
CA ASP A 56 -15.80 -7.83 -15.69
C ASP A 56 -16.11 -7.84 -17.20
N LYS A 57 -16.57 -6.72 -17.73
CA LYS A 57 -16.92 -6.53 -19.15
C LYS A 57 -15.75 -6.01 -19.98
N SER A 58 -15.09 -4.95 -19.53
CA SER A 58 -14.05 -4.26 -20.30
C SER A 58 -12.70 -4.96 -20.26
N LYS A 59 -12.40 -5.71 -19.19
CA LYS A 59 -11.08 -6.25 -18.86
C LYS A 59 -10.00 -5.18 -18.77
N LYS A 60 -10.39 -3.92 -18.59
CA LYS A 60 -9.50 -2.75 -18.49
C LYS A 60 -9.79 -1.95 -17.24
N LEU A 61 -8.79 -1.24 -16.77
CA LEU A 61 -8.96 -0.26 -15.70
C LEU A 61 -9.91 0.85 -16.14
N HIS A 62 -10.76 1.30 -15.22
CA HIS A 62 -11.67 2.41 -15.48
C HIS A 62 -10.86 3.72 -15.61
N ARG A 63 -10.99 4.39 -16.75
CA ARG A 63 -10.13 5.54 -17.11
C ARG A 63 -10.15 6.68 -16.09
N SER A 64 -11.34 7.20 -15.77
CA SER A 64 -11.46 8.29 -14.79
C SER A 64 -11.07 7.84 -13.37
N GLY A 65 -11.31 6.57 -13.04
CA GLY A 65 -10.87 5.95 -11.79
C GLY A 65 -9.35 5.90 -11.68
N THR A 66 -8.66 5.54 -12.75
CA THR A 66 -7.19 5.51 -12.84
C THR A 66 -6.59 6.91 -12.69
N GLU A 67 -7.15 7.91 -13.36
CA GLU A 67 -6.69 9.30 -13.24
C GLU A 67 -6.85 9.82 -11.81
N TYR A 68 -7.98 9.55 -11.19
CA TYR A 68 -8.22 9.95 -9.79
C TYR A 68 -7.33 9.18 -8.81
N ALA A 69 -7.16 7.88 -9.03
CA ALA A 69 -6.27 7.04 -8.22
C ALA A 69 -4.82 7.57 -8.22
N LEU A 70 -4.30 7.98 -9.35
CA LEU A 70 -2.96 8.57 -9.45
C LEU A 70 -2.84 9.89 -8.68
N LYS A 71 -3.87 10.72 -8.69
CA LYS A 71 -3.92 11.95 -7.87
C LYS A 71 -3.90 11.63 -6.38
N VAL A 72 -4.69 10.66 -5.94
CA VAL A 72 -4.72 10.20 -4.55
C VAL A 72 -3.37 9.64 -4.13
N LEU A 73 -2.77 8.77 -4.94
CA LEU A 73 -1.46 8.16 -4.67
C LEU A 73 -0.34 9.21 -4.62
N LYS A 74 -0.39 10.22 -5.49
CA LYS A 74 0.55 11.36 -5.43
C LYS A 74 0.44 12.10 -4.10
N ARG A 75 -0.76 12.37 -3.63
CA ARG A 75 -0.99 12.98 -2.30
C ARG A 75 -0.46 12.07 -1.17
N PHE A 76 -0.69 10.78 -1.24
CA PHE A 76 -0.15 9.82 -0.26
C PHE A 76 1.39 9.84 -0.25
N SER A 77 2.02 9.90 -1.41
CA SER A 77 3.48 10.05 -1.53
C SER A 77 3.99 11.32 -0.85
N GLU A 78 3.29 12.44 -1.03
CA GLU A 78 3.62 13.71 -0.38
C GLU A 78 3.51 13.62 1.15
N ILE A 79 2.45 12.98 1.67
CA ILE A 79 2.27 12.74 3.12
C ILE A 79 3.43 11.92 3.68
N LEU A 80 3.80 10.82 3.00
CA LEU A 80 4.91 9.97 3.43
C LEU A 80 6.25 10.71 3.42
N ASN A 81 6.50 11.53 2.40
CA ASN A 81 7.72 12.33 2.28
C ASN A 81 7.83 13.37 3.39
N VAL A 82 6.76 14.15 3.65
CA VAL A 82 6.73 15.15 4.72
C VAL A 82 6.88 14.49 6.09
N SER A 83 6.25 13.33 6.28
CA SER A 83 6.35 12.56 7.53
C SER A 83 7.64 11.75 7.65
N LYS A 84 8.50 11.76 6.61
CA LYS A 84 9.77 11.01 6.54
C LYS A 84 9.59 9.50 6.78
N ILE A 85 8.48 8.93 6.33
CA ILE A 85 8.19 7.51 6.44
C ILE A 85 8.74 6.81 5.22
N THR A 86 9.70 5.91 5.42
CA THR A 86 10.40 5.18 4.36
C THR A 86 10.00 3.69 4.29
N ASN A 87 9.51 3.13 5.40
CA ASN A 87 9.04 1.75 5.43
C ASN A 87 7.62 1.68 4.88
N LEU A 88 7.50 1.37 3.59
CA LEU A 88 6.25 1.34 2.83
C LEU A 88 6.04 -0.04 2.21
N LYS A 89 4.82 -0.54 2.32
CA LYS A 89 4.34 -1.70 1.56
C LYS A 89 3.13 -1.27 0.72
N ILE A 90 3.13 -1.71 -0.54
CA ILE A 90 2.01 -1.48 -1.46
C ILE A 90 1.46 -2.84 -1.85
N ILE A 91 0.21 -3.08 -1.56
CA ILE A 91 -0.53 -4.28 -1.94
C ILE A 91 -1.63 -3.93 -2.92
N ALA A 92 -1.93 -4.83 -3.82
CA ALA A 92 -3.05 -4.72 -4.75
C ALA A 92 -3.77 -6.06 -4.87
N THR A 93 -5.05 -5.99 -5.13
CA THR A 93 -5.95 -7.14 -5.21
C THR A 93 -6.38 -7.42 -6.65
N ALA A 94 -7.55 -8.03 -6.83
CA ALA A 94 -8.08 -8.48 -8.10
C ALA A 94 -7.98 -7.47 -9.25
N VAL A 95 -8.13 -6.19 -8.96
CA VAL A 95 -8.14 -5.13 -10.00
C VAL A 95 -6.86 -5.12 -10.84
N LEU A 96 -5.68 -5.26 -10.23
CA LEU A 96 -4.42 -5.29 -10.96
C LEU A 96 -4.05 -6.68 -11.47
N ARG A 97 -4.65 -7.71 -10.91
CA ARG A 97 -4.47 -9.09 -11.37
C ARG A 97 -5.29 -9.39 -12.64
N GLU A 98 -6.49 -8.85 -12.74
CA GLU A 98 -7.47 -9.20 -13.77
C GLU A 98 -7.51 -8.26 -14.96
N ALA A 99 -7.15 -6.98 -14.78
CA ALA A 99 -7.09 -6.02 -15.88
C ALA A 99 -5.91 -6.29 -16.81
N THR A 100 -6.11 -6.03 -18.10
CA THR A 100 -5.10 -6.29 -19.15
C THR A 100 -4.19 -5.11 -19.43
N ASP A 101 -4.54 -3.90 -18.99
CA ASP A 101 -3.86 -2.63 -19.28
C ASP A 101 -3.18 -2.02 -18.04
N THR A 102 -2.74 -2.84 -17.12
CA THR A 102 -2.22 -2.39 -15.83
C THR A 102 -0.80 -1.85 -15.85
N LYS A 103 0.02 -2.23 -16.82
CA LYS A 103 1.45 -1.88 -16.86
C LYS A 103 1.76 -0.39 -16.71
N PRO A 104 1.12 0.53 -17.45
CA PRO A 104 1.38 1.96 -17.30
C PRO A 104 1.07 2.46 -15.87
N PHE A 105 -0.04 2.03 -15.31
CA PHE A 105 -0.43 2.37 -13.94
C PHE A 105 0.58 1.84 -12.91
N ILE A 106 0.94 0.56 -12.98
CA ILE A 106 1.91 -0.07 -12.10
C ILE A 106 3.26 0.66 -12.18
N ASN A 107 3.76 0.92 -13.38
CA ASN A 107 5.03 1.61 -13.58
C ASN A 107 5.03 3.01 -12.96
N GLU A 108 3.95 3.76 -13.12
CA GLU A 108 3.81 5.10 -12.57
C GLU A 108 3.78 5.09 -11.03
N VAL A 109 3.03 4.17 -10.44
CA VAL A 109 2.97 4.00 -8.99
C VAL A 109 4.32 3.56 -8.41
N GLU A 110 4.95 2.56 -9.00
CA GLU A 110 6.26 2.07 -8.54
C GLU A 110 7.36 3.13 -8.68
N LYS A 111 7.30 3.96 -9.72
CA LYS A 111 8.20 5.10 -9.89
C LYS A 111 7.96 6.18 -8.84
N LEU A 112 6.70 6.48 -8.54
CA LEU A 112 6.30 7.50 -7.56
C LEU A 112 6.79 7.15 -6.15
N PHE A 113 6.64 5.90 -5.74
CA PHE A 113 7.00 5.45 -4.39
C PHE A 113 8.38 4.79 -4.29
N LYS A 114 9.03 4.51 -5.40
CA LYS A 114 10.29 3.71 -5.47
C LYS A 114 10.16 2.35 -4.75
N THR A 115 8.98 1.77 -4.82
CA THR A 115 8.59 0.54 -4.14
C THR A 115 7.76 -0.31 -5.07
N LYS A 116 7.99 -1.62 -5.08
CA LYS A 116 7.23 -2.57 -5.88
C LYS A 116 5.84 -2.80 -5.30
N ILE A 117 4.85 -2.96 -6.18
CA ILE A 117 3.49 -3.37 -5.81
C ILE A 117 3.48 -4.88 -5.65
N ASN A 118 3.02 -5.35 -4.48
CA ASN A 118 2.74 -6.77 -4.26
C ASN A 118 1.30 -7.07 -4.67
N ILE A 119 1.12 -7.72 -5.83
CA ILE A 119 -0.21 -8.12 -6.30
C ILE A 119 -0.56 -9.47 -5.66
N LEU A 120 -1.58 -9.48 -4.80
CA LEU A 120 -2.03 -10.66 -4.09
C LEU A 120 -2.72 -11.64 -5.06
N SER A 121 -2.47 -12.94 -4.86
CA SER A 121 -3.27 -13.99 -5.51
C SER A 121 -4.69 -14.02 -4.97
N GLY A 122 -5.61 -14.71 -5.66
CA GLY A 122 -6.98 -14.88 -5.16
C GLY A 122 -7.04 -15.59 -3.81
N GLU A 123 -6.13 -16.52 -3.57
CA GLU A 123 -6.00 -17.25 -2.32
C GLU A 123 -5.50 -16.35 -1.18
N GLU A 124 -4.44 -15.58 -1.42
CA GLU A 124 -3.94 -14.59 -0.47
C GLU A 124 -4.98 -13.50 -0.15
N GLU A 125 -5.75 -13.06 -1.14
CA GLU A 125 -6.84 -12.10 -0.96
C GLU A 125 -7.97 -12.66 -0.10
N ALA A 126 -8.33 -13.94 -0.30
CA ALA A 126 -9.34 -14.62 0.51
C ALA A 126 -8.90 -14.77 1.98
N GLU A 127 -7.64 -15.12 2.22
CA GLU A 127 -7.05 -15.13 3.56
C GLU A 127 -7.10 -13.73 4.19
N CYS A 128 -6.76 -12.69 3.42
CA CYS A 128 -6.86 -11.30 3.86
C CYS A 128 -8.28 -10.91 4.29
N SER A 129 -9.28 -11.32 3.54
CA SER A 129 -10.69 -11.01 3.82
C SER A 129 -11.20 -11.74 5.06
N ALA A 130 -10.74 -12.97 5.32
CA ALA A 130 -11.15 -13.78 6.45
C ALA A 130 -10.59 -13.27 7.79
N GLU A 131 -9.35 -12.78 7.80
CA GLU A 131 -8.64 -12.34 9.01
C GLU A 131 -8.61 -10.82 9.21
N GLY A 132 -9.10 -10.06 8.22
CA GLY A 132 -9.00 -8.60 8.18
C GLY A 132 -7.62 -8.10 7.73
N VAL A 133 -7.60 -6.98 7.02
CA VAL A 133 -6.40 -6.39 6.37
C VAL A 133 -5.22 -6.20 7.34
N LYS A 134 -5.51 -5.98 8.62
CA LYS A 134 -4.50 -5.76 9.67
C LYS A 134 -3.65 -7.00 9.95
N THR A 135 -4.25 -8.18 10.00
CA THR A 135 -3.57 -9.43 10.38
C THR A 135 -2.77 -9.99 9.22
N VAL A 136 -3.25 -9.85 8.00
CA VAL A 136 -2.61 -10.38 6.82
C VAL A 136 -1.43 -9.54 6.36
N SER A 137 -1.53 -8.24 6.41
CA SER A 137 -0.38 -7.36 6.16
C SER A 137 0.78 -7.72 7.09
N TYR A 138 0.49 -8.11 8.34
CA TYR A 138 1.49 -8.56 9.31
C TYR A 138 2.06 -9.93 8.96
N THR A 139 1.23 -10.91 8.68
CA THR A 139 1.65 -12.29 8.37
C THR A 139 2.42 -12.34 7.05
N HIS A 140 1.98 -11.61 6.05
CA HIS A 140 2.62 -11.54 4.74
C HIS A 140 3.98 -10.82 4.81
N LEU A 141 4.10 -9.78 5.59
CA LEU A 141 5.37 -9.09 5.85
C LEU A 141 6.37 -9.99 6.55
N ARG A 142 5.93 -10.76 7.55
CA ARG A 142 6.79 -11.73 8.25
C ARG A 142 7.22 -12.90 7.38
N ALA A 143 6.35 -13.42 6.53
CA ALA A 143 6.68 -14.52 5.63
C ALA A 143 7.74 -14.13 4.57
N HIS A 144 7.77 -12.87 4.15
CA HIS A 144 8.81 -12.34 3.26
C HIS A 144 10.15 -12.11 3.97
N GLU A 145 10.15 -11.75 5.25
CA GLU A 145 11.37 -11.56 6.04
C GLU A 145 12.05 -12.90 6.36
N THR A 146 11.28 -13.97 6.60
CA THR A 146 11.83 -15.30 6.90
C THR A 146 12.36 -16.07 5.69
N ARG A 147 12.03 -15.65 4.46
CA ARG A 147 12.55 -16.29 3.24
C ARG A 147 13.88 -15.72 2.75
N ARG A 148 14.49 -14.78 3.46
CA ARG A 148 15.77 -14.16 3.08
C ARG A 148 17.00 -14.76 3.77
N TYR A 149 16.82 -15.87 4.52
CA TYR A 149 17.93 -16.59 5.17
C TYR A 149 17.95 -18.05 4.73
#